data_0a7340c2afdc5648342be5c80775ef6f
#
_entry.id   0a7340c2afdc5648342be5c80775ef6f
#
_cell.length_a   1.000
_cell.length_b   1.000
_cell.length_c   1.000
_cell.angle_alpha   90.00
_cell.angle_beta   90.00
_cell.angle_gamma   90.00
#
_symmetry.space_group_name_H-M   'P 1'
#
loop_
_entity.id
_entity.type
_entity.pdbx_description
1 polymer ?
#
loop_
_entity_poly.entity_id
_entity_poly.type
_entity_poly.pdbx_seq_one_letter_code
_entity_poly.pdbx_strand_id
1 'polypeptide(L)'
;MPTKSLERLILEFNKLPGVGQKSATRYAFHILNQSEEDVKNFAEALLAVKENVKKCHVCGNYCESDTCNICSDNARDHRIICVVEESKDIMILEKTTKYRGVYHVLNGRLDPLNGITPNELNIKSLLERIAKDDIEEIILATNPNIEGETTAMYLAKLMKNFGIKITKLASGIPMGGNLEFSDTATISRALDDRVEI
;
A
#
# COMPACT_ATOMS: atom_id res chain seq x y z
N MET A 1 40.69 10.20 4.45
CA MET A 1 39.84 9.67 3.37
C MET A 1 39.25 8.36 3.86
N PRO A 2 37.96 8.09 3.65
CA PRO A 2 37.39 6.80 3.99
C PRO A 2 38.01 5.68 3.16
N THR A 3 38.01 4.46 3.66
CA THR A 3 38.50 3.29 2.91
C THR A 3 37.56 2.96 1.76
N LYS A 4 38.03 2.28 0.72
CA LYS A 4 37.18 1.87 -0.43
C LYS A 4 35.91 1.14 -0.04
N SER A 5 36.01 0.23 0.95
CA SER A 5 34.84 -0.52 1.45
C SER A 5 33.80 0.39 2.13
N LEU A 6 34.27 1.37 2.93
CA LEU A 6 33.41 2.32 3.61
C LEU A 6 32.72 3.28 2.61
N GLU A 7 33.48 3.75 1.60
CA GLU A 7 32.90 4.56 0.51
C GLU A 7 31.80 3.80 -0.25
N ARG A 8 32.05 2.53 -0.59
CA ARG A 8 31.05 1.69 -1.24
C ARG A 8 29.78 1.55 -0.40
N LEU A 9 29.91 1.29 0.89
CA LEU A 9 28.75 1.17 1.79
C LEU A 9 27.95 2.48 1.89
N ILE A 10 28.65 3.63 1.97
CA ILE A 10 28.02 4.96 1.94
C ILE A 10 27.22 5.16 0.64
N LEU A 11 27.78 4.77 -0.50
CA LEU A 11 27.11 4.87 -1.79
C LEU A 11 25.85 4.00 -1.86
N GLU A 12 25.88 2.77 -1.31
CA GLU A 12 24.70 1.90 -1.27
C GLU A 12 23.60 2.49 -0.39
N PHE A 13 23.91 3.02 0.80
CA PHE A 13 22.93 3.71 1.63
C PHE A 13 22.36 4.96 0.96
N ASN A 14 23.17 5.69 0.19
CA ASN A 14 22.71 6.90 -0.50
C ASN A 14 21.70 6.62 -1.64
N LYS A 15 21.59 5.37 -2.12
CA LYS A 15 20.57 4.95 -3.08
C LYS A 15 19.19 4.80 -2.47
N LEU A 16 19.08 4.72 -1.14
CA LEU A 16 17.80 4.56 -0.46
C LEU A 16 16.99 5.86 -0.53
N PRO A 17 15.67 5.77 -0.82
CA PRO A 17 14.81 6.95 -0.87
C PRO A 17 14.86 7.75 0.44
N GLY A 18 15.01 9.07 0.35
CA GLY A 18 15.09 9.96 1.53
C GLY A 18 16.41 9.92 2.29
N VAL A 19 17.39 9.13 1.85
CA VAL A 19 18.72 9.05 2.47
C VAL A 19 19.72 9.91 1.71
N GLY A 20 20.00 11.11 2.24
CA GLY A 20 21.06 11.97 1.72
C GLY A 20 22.46 11.56 2.21
N GLN A 21 23.50 12.15 1.61
CA GLN A 21 24.91 11.86 1.89
C GLN A 21 25.26 11.85 3.38
N LYS A 22 24.73 12.82 4.16
CA LYS A 22 25.01 12.93 5.60
C LYS A 22 24.44 11.73 6.38
N SER A 23 23.23 11.31 6.04
CA SER A 23 22.58 10.13 6.67
C SER A 23 23.25 8.83 6.24
N ALA A 24 23.59 8.69 4.95
CA ALA A 24 24.31 7.54 4.43
C ALA A 24 25.65 7.34 5.12
N THR A 25 26.43 8.42 5.30
CA THR A 25 27.69 8.38 6.05
C THR A 25 27.45 7.93 7.50
N ARG A 26 26.46 8.49 8.18
CA ARG A 26 26.14 8.11 9.57
C ARG A 26 25.78 6.63 9.69
N TYR A 27 24.99 6.10 8.77
CA TYR A 27 24.60 4.68 8.77
C TYR A 27 25.82 3.77 8.51
N ALA A 28 26.68 4.12 7.57
CA ALA A 28 27.88 3.34 7.28
C ALA A 28 28.85 3.27 8.48
N PHE A 29 29.03 4.38 9.19
CA PHE A 29 29.84 4.38 10.44
C PHE A 29 29.13 3.64 11.57
N HIS A 30 27.80 3.64 11.62
CA HIS A 30 27.06 2.83 12.60
C HIS A 30 27.31 1.34 12.35
N ILE A 31 27.19 0.87 11.11
CA ILE A 31 27.48 -0.53 10.73
C ILE A 31 28.94 -0.90 11.08
N LEU A 32 29.90 -0.01 10.83
CA LEU A 32 31.32 -0.25 11.15
C LEU A 32 31.56 -0.52 12.65
N ASN A 33 30.71 0.04 13.52
CA ASN A 33 30.81 -0.11 14.97
C ASN A 33 29.94 -1.24 15.54
N GLN A 34 29.15 -1.95 14.70
CA GLN A 34 28.38 -3.12 15.10
C GLN A 34 29.28 -4.37 15.23
N SER A 35 28.79 -5.40 15.92
CA SER A 35 29.43 -6.69 15.92
C SER A 35 29.36 -7.36 14.53
N GLU A 36 30.32 -8.25 14.22
CA GLU A 36 30.30 -9.01 12.97
C GLU A 36 29.00 -9.82 12.84
N GLU A 37 28.47 -10.35 13.94
CA GLU A 37 27.23 -11.12 13.99
C GLU A 37 26.01 -10.26 13.61
N ASP A 38 25.89 -9.05 14.16
CA ASP A 38 24.81 -8.11 13.83
C ASP A 38 24.86 -7.69 12.35
N VAL A 39 26.05 -7.43 11.84
CA VAL A 39 26.23 -7.07 10.43
C VAL A 39 25.84 -8.24 9.52
N LYS A 40 26.23 -9.46 9.89
CA LYS A 40 25.84 -10.66 9.14
C LYS A 40 24.34 -10.87 9.13
N ASN A 41 23.69 -10.81 10.30
CA ASN A 41 22.24 -10.93 10.43
C ASN A 41 21.50 -9.86 9.59
N PHE A 42 22.00 -8.62 9.58
CA PHE A 42 21.42 -7.55 8.77
C PHE A 42 21.55 -7.83 7.26
N ALA A 43 22.73 -8.29 6.82
CA ALA A 43 22.96 -8.64 5.43
C ALA A 43 22.08 -9.84 4.98
N GLU A 44 21.97 -10.87 5.82
CA GLU A 44 21.11 -12.03 5.58
C GLU A 44 19.62 -11.62 5.48
N ALA A 45 19.14 -10.72 6.36
CA ALA A 45 17.78 -10.22 6.30
C ALA A 45 17.47 -9.49 4.98
N LEU A 46 18.43 -8.70 4.46
CA LEU A 46 18.29 -8.02 3.16
C LEU A 46 18.17 -9.01 2.00
N LEU A 47 18.97 -10.07 2.02
CA LEU A 47 18.93 -11.12 0.99
C LEU A 47 17.65 -11.93 1.09
N ALA A 48 17.28 -12.36 2.30
CA ALA A 48 16.07 -13.16 2.54
C ALA A 48 14.78 -12.50 2.03
N VAL A 49 14.65 -11.17 2.19
CA VAL A 49 13.50 -10.43 1.63
C VAL A 49 13.44 -10.56 0.11
N LYS A 50 14.57 -10.54 -0.59
CA LYS A 50 14.61 -10.65 -2.05
C LYS A 50 14.37 -12.08 -2.54
N GLU A 51 14.80 -13.07 -1.77
CA GLU A 51 14.70 -14.49 -2.12
C GLU A 51 13.32 -15.07 -1.80
N ASN A 52 12.76 -14.71 -0.64
CA ASN A 52 11.58 -15.38 -0.10
C ASN A 52 10.28 -14.61 -0.33
N VAL A 53 10.33 -13.27 -0.40
CA VAL A 53 9.10 -12.46 -0.51
C VAL A 53 8.65 -12.36 -1.96
N LYS A 54 7.43 -12.83 -2.21
CA LYS A 54 6.75 -12.78 -3.51
C LYS A 54 5.36 -12.16 -3.38
N LYS A 55 4.70 -11.93 -4.50
CA LYS A 55 3.32 -11.44 -4.50
C LYS A 55 2.35 -12.62 -4.36
N CYS A 56 1.38 -12.47 -3.46
CA CYS A 56 0.24 -13.36 -3.36
C CYS A 56 -0.49 -13.45 -4.69
N HIS A 57 -0.70 -14.64 -5.23
CA HIS A 57 -1.34 -14.83 -6.52
C HIS A 57 -2.83 -14.40 -6.53
N VAL A 58 -3.48 -14.36 -5.35
CA VAL A 58 -4.89 -13.97 -5.21
C VAL A 58 -5.04 -12.45 -5.16
N CYS A 59 -4.26 -11.76 -4.33
CA CYS A 59 -4.52 -10.35 -4.01
C CYS A 59 -3.37 -9.39 -4.35
N GLY A 60 -2.19 -9.88 -4.73
CA GLY A 60 -1.04 -9.06 -5.04
C GLY A 60 -0.28 -8.51 -3.81
N ASN A 61 -0.68 -8.84 -2.57
CA ASN A 61 0.06 -8.50 -1.36
C ASN A 61 1.38 -9.27 -1.26
N TYR A 62 2.35 -8.77 -0.53
CA TYR A 62 3.60 -9.48 -0.28
C TYR A 62 3.41 -10.63 0.72
N CYS A 63 4.01 -11.79 0.43
CA CYS A 63 4.01 -12.99 1.27
C CYS A 63 5.20 -13.90 0.92
N GLU A 64 5.47 -14.88 1.77
CA GLU A 64 6.51 -15.91 1.54
C GLU A 64 5.95 -17.21 0.94
N SER A 65 4.63 -17.38 0.96
CA SER A 65 3.89 -18.50 0.36
C SER A 65 3.13 -18.07 -0.89
N ASP A 66 2.52 -18.99 -1.63
CA ASP A 66 1.74 -18.65 -2.82
C ASP A 66 0.51 -17.81 -2.51
N THR A 67 -0.09 -18.00 -1.33
CA THR A 67 -1.22 -17.25 -0.82
C THR A 67 -0.85 -16.58 0.50
N CYS A 68 -1.14 -15.29 0.66
CA CYS A 68 -0.86 -14.59 1.91
C CYS A 68 -1.80 -15.01 3.04
N ASN A 69 -1.39 -14.77 4.28
CA ASN A 69 -2.15 -15.15 5.48
C ASN A 69 -3.58 -14.57 5.50
N ILE A 70 -3.81 -13.42 4.89
CA ILE A 70 -5.14 -12.81 4.80
C ILE A 70 -6.04 -13.59 3.83
N CYS A 71 -5.52 -13.95 2.66
CA CYS A 71 -6.30 -14.69 1.66
C CYS A 71 -6.52 -16.17 2.04
N SER A 72 -5.68 -16.74 2.89
CA SER A 72 -5.83 -18.11 3.39
C SER A 72 -6.63 -18.23 4.68
N ASP A 73 -7.01 -17.10 5.30
CA ASP A 73 -7.77 -17.09 6.55
C ASP A 73 -9.27 -17.27 6.28
N ASN A 74 -9.78 -18.46 6.58
CA ASN A 74 -11.20 -18.78 6.42
C ASN A 74 -12.14 -18.08 7.43
N ALA A 75 -11.59 -17.40 8.45
CA ALA A 75 -12.38 -16.60 9.38
C ALA A 75 -12.73 -15.21 8.83
N ARG A 76 -12.20 -14.85 7.66
CA ARG A 76 -12.50 -13.58 6.98
C ARG A 76 -13.66 -13.71 6.01
N ASP A 77 -14.37 -12.61 5.80
CA ASP A 77 -15.42 -12.54 4.78
C ASP A 77 -14.77 -12.29 3.39
N HIS A 78 -14.68 -13.35 2.60
CA HIS A 78 -14.10 -13.28 1.26
C HIS A 78 -15.01 -12.60 0.23
N ARG A 79 -16.27 -12.29 0.58
CA ARG A 79 -17.20 -11.56 -0.29
C ARG A 79 -16.98 -10.04 -0.26
N ILE A 80 -16.17 -9.55 0.68
CA ILE A 80 -15.84 -8.13 0.81
C ILE A 80 -14.36 -7.92 0.51
N ILE A 81 -14.07 -7.16 -0.55
CA ILE A 81 -12.71 -6.86 -0.97
C ILE A 81 -12.40 -5.37 -0.75
N CYS A 82 -11.35 -5.07 0.01
CA CYS A 82 -10.80 -3.73 0.13
C CYS A 82 -9.65 -3.56 -0.87
N VAL A 83 -9.82 -2.66 -1.83
CA VAL A 83 -8.83 -2.37 -2.87
C VAL A 83 -7.93 -1.24 -2.40
N VAL A 84 -6.62 -1.50 -2.34
CA VAL A 84 -5.58 -0.56 -1.90
C VAL A 84 -4.55 -0.32 -2.99
N GLU A 85 -3.84 0.81 -2.92
CA GLU A 85 -2.77 1.13 -3.88
C GLU A 85 -1.53 0.27 -3.65
N GLU A 86 -1.08 0.12 -2.40
CA GLU A 86 0.16 -0.59 -2.05
C GLU A 86 -0.04 -1.54 -0.86
N SER A 87 0.81 -2.56 -0.76
CA SER A 87 0.76 -3.53 0.35
C SER A 87 0.95 -2.89 1.75
N LYS A 88 1.67 -1.78 1.84
CA LYS A 88 1.82 -1.04 3.10
C LYS A 88 0.50 -0.50 3.65
N ASP A 89 -0.47 -0.19 2.76
CA ASP A 89 -1.77 0.35 3.15
C ASP A 89 -2.58 -0.71 3.92
N ILE A 90 -2.42 -1.99 3.55
CA ILE A 90 -3.02 -3.12 4.30
C ILE A 90 -2.57 -3.09 5.76
N MET A 91 -1.29 -2.83 6.02
CA MET A 91 -0.76 -2.79 7.38
C MET A 91 -1.43 -1.71 8.24
N ILE A 92 -1.84 -0.60 7.63
CA ILE A 92 -2.53 0.51 8.32
C ILE A 92 -3.98 0.10 8.62
N LEU A 93 -4.67 -0.49 7.64
CA LEU A 93 -6.06 -0.92 7.78
C LEU A 93 -6.18 -2.06 8.81
N GLU A 94 -5.29 -3.03 8.80
CA GLU A 94 -5.26 -4.14 9.77
C GLU A 94 -5.04 -3.69 11.22
N LYS A 95 -4.28 -2.60 11.44
CA LYS A 95 -4.11 -2.02 12.79
C LYS A 95 -5.43 -1.55 13.41
N THR A 96 -6.44 -1.25 12.60
CA THR A 96 -7.75 -0.84 13.13
C THR A 96 -8.54 -1.98 13.74
N THR A 97 -8.21 -3.23 13.40
CA THR A 97 -8.90 -4.47 13.81
C THR A 97 -10.40 -4.54 13.45
N LYS A 98 -10.93 -3.52 12.76
CA LYS A 98 -12.36 -3.40 12.41
C LYS A 98 -12.73 -4.09 11.10
N TYR A 99 -11.79 -4.21 10.17
CA TYR A 99 -12.04 -4.81 8.88
C TYR A 99 -11.80 -6.32 8.92
N ARG A 100 -12.76 -7.10 8.44
CA ARG A 100 -12.71 -8.58 8.43
C ARG A 100 -12.85 -9.18 7.04
N GLY A 101 -12.85 -8.37 6.02
CA GLY A 101 -12.79 -8.83 4.63
C GLY A 101 -11.36 -9.13 4.18
N VAL A 102 -11.20 -9.28 2.88
CA VAL A 102 -9.91 -9.53 2.21
C VAL A 102 -9.49 -8.32 1.38
N TYR A 103 -8.25 -8.34 0.87
CA TYR A 103 -7.70 -7.20 0.14
C TYR A 103 -7.43 -7.53 -1.32
N HIS A 104 -7.23 -6.45 -2.10
CA HIS A 104 -6.64 -6.50 -3.42
C HIS A 104 -5.69 -5.31 -3.59
N VAL A 105 -4.45 -5.59 -3.97
CA VAL A 105 -3.38 -4.59 -4.12
C VAL A 105 -3.22 -4.26 -5.60
N LEU A 106 -3.40 -2.98 -5.95
CA LEU A 106 -3.24 -2.48 -7.32
C LEU A 106 -1.78 -2.40 -7.76
N ASN A 107 -0.84 -2.32 -6.82
CA ASN A 107 0.58 -2.04 -7.03
C ASN A 107 0.86 -0.66 -7.62
N GLY A 108 0.04 0.32 -7.29
CA GLY A 108 0.15 1.70 -7.73
C GLY A 108 -1.22 2.36 -7.90
N ARG A 109 -1.23 3.48 -8.59
CA ARG A 109 -2.40 4.27 -8.94
C ARG A 109 -2.27 4.79 -10.36
N LEU A 110 -3.35 5.20 -10.98
CA LEU A 110 -3.32 5.84 -12.30
C LEU A 110 -2.57 7.17 -12.21
N ASP A 111 -1.53 7.29 -13.02
CA ASP A 111 -0.72 8.50 -13.15
C ASP A 111 -0.22 8.62 -14.59
N PRO A 112 -1.08 9.07 -15.52
CA PRO A 112 -0.75 9.17 -16.92
C PRO A 112 0.44 10.10 -17.22
N LEU A 113 0.67 11.10 -16.35
CA LEU A 113 1.80 12.02 -16.51
C LEU A 113 3.13 11.31 -16.29
N ASN A 114 3.15 10.30 -15.41
CA ASN A 114 4.32 9.47 -15.15
C ASN A 114 4.25 8.12 -15.89
N GLY A 115 3.34 7.96 -16.87
CA GLY A 115 3.22 6.78 -17.72
C GLY A 115 2.52 5.58 -17.07
N ILE A 116 1.90 5.76 -15.89
CA ILE A 116 1.17 4.67 -15.22
C ILE A 116 -0.26 4.62 -15.72
N THR A 117 -0.51 3.69 -16.62
CA THR A 117 -1.81 3.41 -17.22
C THR A 117 -2.50 2.22 -16.52
N PRO A 118 -3.76 1.90 -16.83
CA PRO A 118 -4.43 0.74 -16.26
C PRO A 118 -3.71 -0.61 -16.48
N ASN A 119 -2.87 -0.71 -17.50
CA ASN A 119 -2.15 -1.94 -17.84
C ASN A 119 -0.98 -2.23 -16.89
N GLU A 120 -0.41 -1.21 -16.25
CA GLU A 120 0.66 -1.34 -15.27
C GLU A 120 0.12 -1.71 -13.88
N LEU A 121 -1.20 -1.55 -13.67
CA LEU A 121 -1.86 -1.84 -12.41
C LEU A 121 -2.47 -3.25 -12.39
N ASN A 122 -2.58 -3.81 -11.20
CA ASN A 122 -3.17 -5.13 -10.98
C ASN A 122 -4.71 -5.11 -11.06
N ILE A 123 -5.27 -4.47 -12.10
CA ILE A 123 -6.72 -4.32 -12.29
C ILE A 123 -7.32 -5.57 -12.93
N LYS A 124 -6.60 -6.18 -13.88
CA LYS A 124 -7.10 -7.36 -14.58
C LYS A 124 -7.43 -8.51 -13.61
N SER A 125 -6.53 -8.81 -12.67
CA SER A 125 -6.76 -9.88 -11.69
C SER A 125 -7.90 -9.54 -10.70
N LEU A 126 -8.14 -8.25 -10.41
CA LEU A 126 -9.31 -7.83 -9.64
C LEU A 126 -10.61 -8.19 -10.37
N LEU A 127 -10.70 -7.86 -11.66
CA LEU A 127 -11.89 -8.15 -12.46
C LEU A 127 -12.12 -9.66 -12.65
N GLU A 128 -11.05 -10.42 -12.86
CA GLU A 128 -11.11 -11.88 -12.93
C GLU A 128 -11.61 -12.49 -11.62
N ARG A 129 -11.18 -11.94 -10.49
CA ARG A 129 -11.63 -12.36 -9.17
C ARG A 129 -13.10 -12.02 -8.94
N ILE A 130 -13.54 -10.82 -9.27
CA ILE A 130 -14.95 -10.41 -9.19
C ILE A 130 -15.85 -11.30 -10.05
N ALA A 131 -15.37 -11.71 -11.22
CA ALA A 131 -16.15 -12.54 -12.14
C ALA A 131 -16.26 -14.01 -11.70
N LYS A 132 -15.32 -14.50 -10.86
CA LYS A 132 -15.26 -15.91 -10.42
C LYS A 132 -15.86 -16.13 -9.04
N ASP A 133 -15.66 -15.16 -8.14
CA ASP A 133 -16.01 -15.27 -6.73
C ASP A 133 -17.37 -14.58 -6.47
N ASP A 134 -18.06 -14.98 -5.44
CA ASP A 134 -19.33 -14.37 -5.00
C ASP A 134 -19.04 -13.09 -4.19
N ILE A 135 -18.67 -12.01 -4.90
CA ILE A 135 -18.32 -10.74 -4.29
C ILE A 135 -19.55 -9.87 -4.10
N GLU A 136 -19.80 -9.44 -2.86
CA GLU A 136 -20.89 -8.56 -2.48
C GLU A 136 -20.50 -7.08 -2.45
N GLU A 137 -19.28 -6.77 -1.97
CA GLU A 137 -18.82 -5.39 -1.82
C GLU A 137 -17.34 -5.21 -2.20
N ILE A 138 -17.09 -4.14 -2.93
CA ILE A 138 -15.74 -3.60 -3.16
C ILE A 138 -15.62 -2.26 -2.43
N ILE A 139 -14.65 -2.18 -1.51
CA ILE A 139 -14.31 -0.94 -0.81
C ILE A 139 -13.08 -0.34 -1.49
N LEU A 140 -13.21 0.82 -2.10
CA LEU A 140 -12.09 1.54 -2.71
C LEU A 140 -11.35 2.34 -1.62
N ALA A 141 -10.15 1.89 -1.27
CA ALA A 141 -9.30 2.48 -0.25
C ALA A 141 -8.01 3.07 -0.88
N THR A 142 -8.19 3.80 -1.98
CA THR A 142 -7.12 4.58 -2.61
C THR A 142 -6.83 5.84 -1.78
N ASN A 143 -5.64 6.42 -1.95
CA ASN A 143 -5.28 7.64 -1.24
C ASN A 143 -6.19 8.82 -1.65
N PRO A 144 -6.52 9.73 -0.72
CA PRO A 144 -7.39 10.88 -0.97
C PRO A 144 -6.65 12.03 -1.69
N ASN A 145 -5.92 11.71 -2.76
CA ASN A 145 -5.26 12.65 -3.67
C ASN A 145 -5.86 12.52 -5.07
N ILE A 146 -5.47 13.40 -5.99
CA ILE A 146 -6.04 13.48 -7.35
C ILE A 146 -5.91 12.14 -8.09
N GLU A 147 -4.75 11.51 -8.00
CA GLU A 147 -4.46 10.25 -8.69
C GLU A 147 -5.26 9.09 -8.08
N GLY A 148 -5.35 9.03 -6.75
CA GLY A 148 -6.13 8.00 -6.04
C GLY A 148 -7.63 8.15 -6.28
N GLU A 149 -8.16 9.38 -6.30
CA GLU A 149 -9.56 9.67 -6.69
C GLU A 149 -9.84 9.26 -8.13
N THR A 150 -8.95 9.63 -9.05
CA THR A 150 -9.06 9.25 -10.47
C THR A 150 -9.06 7.72 -10.61
N THR A 151 -8.22 7.04 -9.85
CA THR A 151 -8.15 5.58 -9.82
C THR A 151 -9.45 4.97 -9.30
N ALA A 152 -9.99 5.50 -8.18
CA ALA A 152 -11.27 5.05 -7.62
C ALA A 152 -12.41 5.23 -8.61
N MET A 153 -12.53 6.40 -9.24
CA MET A 153 -13.56 6.68 -10.24
C MET A 153 -13.47 5.74 -11.46
N TYR A 154 -12.24 5.51 -11.94
CA TYR A 154 -12.00 4.59 -13.04
C TYR A 154 -12.44 3.17 -12.68
N LEU A 155 -12.04 2.65 -11.52
CA LEU A 155 -12.42 1.33 -11.05
C LEU A 155 -13.93 1.22 -10.85
N ALA A 156 -14.58 2.20 -10.22
CA ALA A 156 -16.02 2.21 -10.03
C ALA A 156 -16.77 2.16 -11.38
N LYS A 157 -16.32 2.92 -12.38
CA LYS A 157 -16.89 2.89 -13.74
C LYS A 157 -16.71 1.52 -14.39
N LEU A 158 -15.54 0.92 -14.25
CA LEU A 158 -15.20 -0.37 -14.84
C LEU A 158 -16.03 -1.51 -14.24
N MET A 159 -16.29 -1.45 -12.93
CA MET A 159 -17.02 -2.47 -12.19
C MET A 159 -18.54 -2.26 -12.15
N LYS A 160 -19.06 -1.16 -12.70
CA LYS A 160 -20.49 -0.80 -12.65
C LYS A 160 -21.43 -1.92 -13.11
N ASN A 161 -21.02 -2.69 -14.11
CA ASN A 161 -21.86 -3.71 -14.73
C ASN A 161 -21.83 -5.07 -14.02
N PHE A 162 -21.05 -5.23 -12.95
CA PHE A 162 -20.99 -6.49 -12.19
C PHE A 162 -22.13 -6.63 -11.16
N GLY A 163 -22.92 -5.57 -10.90
CA GLY A 163 -24.04 -5.62 -9.96
C GLY A 163 -23.62 -5.69 -8.49
N ILE A 164 -22.35 -5.43 -8.17
CA ILE A 164 -21.80 -5.44 -6.81
C ILE A 164 -21.88 -4.06 -6.16
N LYS A 165 -21.92 -4.01 -4.85
CA LYS A 165 -21.87 -2.78 -4.08
C LYS A 165 -20.44 -2.22 -4.14
N ILE A 166 -20.28 -0.96 -4.55
CA ILE A 166 -19.00 -0.27 -4.60
C ILE A 166 -19.07 0.89 -3.60
N THR A 167 -18.17 0.88 -2.64
CA THR A 167 -18.02 1.92 -1.63
C THR A 167 -16.61 2.51 -1.66
N LYS A 168 -16.42 3.65 -1.01
CA LYS A 168 -15.12 4.29 -0.81
C LYS A 168 -14.97 4.64 0.66
N LEU A 169 -13.71 4.66 1.14
CA LEU A 169 -13.44 5.15 2.49
C LEU A 169 -13.92 6.60 2.63
N ALA A 170 -14.60 6.88 3.74
CA ALA A 170 -15.06 8.23 4.06
C ALA A 170 -13.87 9.19 4.14
N SER A 171 -14.05 10.36 3.57
CA SER A 171 -13.09 11.46 3.67
C SER A 171 -13.68 12.54 4.56
N GLY A 172 -12.85 13.22 5.36
CA GLY A 172 -13.36 14.29 6.22
C GLY A 172 -12.32 14.79 7.21
N ILE A 173 -12.81 15.58 8.17
CA ILE A 173 -12.00 16.21 9.19
C ILE A 173 -11.46 15.14 10.14
N PRO A 174 -10.14 15.12 10.41
CA PRO A 174 -9.56 14.12 11.31
C PRO A 174 -10.07 14.30 12.74
N MET A 175 -10.39 13.19 13.40
CA MET A 175 -10.83 13.21 14.80
C MET A 175 -9.73 13.80 15.71
N GLY A 176 -10.13 14.70 16.59
CA GLY A 176 -9.21 15.39 17.52
C GLY A 176 -8.50 16.61 16.93
N GLY A 177 -8.76 16.96 15.67
CA GLY A 177 -8.30 18.21 15.07
C GLY A 177 -9.33 19.34 15.22
N ASN A 178 -8.85 20.60 15.29
CA ASN A 178 -9.71 21.76 15.22
C ASN A 178 -9.98 22.13 13.74
N LEU A 179 -11.20 22.62 13.47
CA LEU A 179 -11.62 23.03 12.12
C LEU A 179 -10.69 24.08 11.50
N GLU A 180 -10.15 24.98 12.32
CA GLU A 180 -9.24 26.05 11.90
C GLU A 180 -7.93 25.58 11.26
N PHE A 181 -7.51 24.33 11.55
CA PHE A 181 -6.29 23.73 10.98
C PHE A 181 -6.56 22.88 9.74
N SER A 182 -7.82 22.71 9.35
CA SER A 182 -8.18 21.97 8.15
C SER A 182 -8.11 22.86 6.92
N ASP A 183 -7.58 22.32 5.82
CA ASP A 183 -7.58 23.03 4.55
C ASP A 183 -9.00 23.12 3.96
N THR A 184 -9.20 24.10 3.05
CA THR A 184 -10.51 24.38 2.46
C THR A 184 -11.07 23.19 1.68
N ALA A 185 -10.22 22.37 1.04
CA ALA A 185 -10.68 21.23 0.26
C ALA A 185 -11.21 20.12 1.19
N THR A 186 -10.52 19.86 2.31
CA THR A 186 -10.97 18.92 3.35
C THR A 186 -12.32 19.34 3.95
N ILE A 187 -12.49 20.64 4.27
CA ILE A 187 -13.76 21.16 4.81
C ILE A 187 -14.87 21.04 3.78
N SER A 188 -14.62 21.45 2.52
CA SER A 188 -15.61 21.34 1.45
C SER A 188 -16.10 19.91 1.29
N ARG A 189 -15.17 18.96 1.26
CA ARG A 189 -15.51 17.54 1.13
C ARG A 189 -16.29 17.00 2.32
N ALA A 190 -15.93 17.41 3.55
CA ALA A 190 -16.68 17.02 4.75
C ALA A 190 -18.11 17.57 4.76
N LEU A 191 -18.34 18.75 4.16
CA LEU A 191 -19.68 19.32 3.97
C LEU A 191 -20.48 18.53 2.91
N ASP A 192 -19.84 18.11 1.82
CA ASP A 192 -20.49 17.32 0.77
C ASP A 192 -20.89 15.94 1.28
N ASP A 193 -19.98 15.28 2.03
CA ASP A 193 -20.14 13.92 2.55
C ASP A 193 -20.80 13.86 3.95
N ARG A 194 -21.42 14.96 4.42
CA ARG A 194 -22.06 15.03 5.74
C ARG A 194 -23.16 13.99 5.87
N VAL A 195 -23.27 13.40 7.05
CA VAL A 195 -24.27 12.39 7.39
C VAL A 195 -25.30 12.92 8.39
N GLU A 196 -26.51 12.45 8.30
CA GLU A 196 -27.56 12.70 9.30
C GLU A 196 -27.25 11.92 10.59
N ILE A 197 -27.55 12.54 11.77
CA ILE A 197 -27.29 11.95 13.08
C ILE A 197 -28.61 11.50 13.70
#